data_4acfdce6f841c2c4d8b5516354779eaa
#
_entry.id   4acfdce6f841c2c4d8b5516354779eaa
#
_cell.length_a   1.000
_cell.length_b   1.000
_cell.length_c   1.000
_cell.angle_alpha   90.00
_cell.angle_beta   90.00
_cell.angle_gamma   90.00
#
_symmetry.space_group_name_H-M   'P 1'
#
loop_
_entity.id
_entity.type
_entity.pdbx_description
1 polymer ?
#
loop_
_entity_poly.entity_id
_entity_poly.type
_entity_poly.pdbx_seq_one_letter_code
_entity_poly.pdbx_strand_id
1 'polypeptide(L)'
;MLSGYVTIPTSDDIVIRLRLFLLCGQVSLLNALITQAESFLKQCIQTVKELPMMLGTPMLAEAMEQQIADFLGELIDAMVCMPGHPENGPHYLATALCSVIGKLPWNALSTPCKARTQMKAMWLLCTYSQDKLPYSLLGVDSNDVLFPAPAEKKPCVDLLNKCLQEMLADLMALKEAGVDEPLALNLMAKLALELHALLVQYGNYNNKHPPPHLMYQGCPLTDCL
;
A
#
# COMPACT_ATOMS: atom_id res chain seq x y z
N MET A 1 1.81 -27.26 -4.28
CA MET A 1 1.38 -25.99 -3.63
C MET A 1 0.61 -26.17 -2.31
N LEU A 2 -0.22 -27.20 -2.15
CA LEU A 2 -0.90 -27.47 -0.87
C LEU A 2 0.05 -27.65 0.33
N SER A 3 1.27 -28.13 0.11
CA SER A 3 2.26 -28.31 1.18
C SER A 3 2.72 -26.99 1.81
N GLY A 4 2.72 -25.88 1.07
CA GLY A 4 3.10 -24.57 1.57
C GLY A 4 2.18 -24.04 2.68
N TYR A 5 0.88 -24.31 2.61
CA TYR A 5 -0.06 -23.93 3.67
C TYR A 5 0.17 -24.68 4.98
N VAL A 6 0.76 -25.86 4.92
CA VAL A 6 1.01 -26.70 6.11
C VAL A 6 2.39 -26.41 6.72
N THR A 7 3.40 -26.16 5.88
CA THR A 7 4.80 -26.05 6.32
C THR A 7 5.23 -24.63 6.66
N ILE A 8 4.74 -23.60 5.95
CA ILE A 8 5.13 -22.20 6.18
C ILE A 8 4.75 -21.72 7.59
N PRO A 9 3.54 -22.00 8.13
CA PRO A 9 3.16 -21.56 9.48
C PRO A 9 4.06 -22.11 10.60
N THR A 10 4.81 -23.19 10.35
CA THR A 10 5.71 -23.80 11.34
C THR A 10 7.06 -23.10 11.48
N SER A 11 7.36 -22.12 10.63
CA SER A 11 8.59 -21.33 10.76
C SER A 11 8.50 -20.38 11.95
N ASP A 12 9.48 -20.43 12.85
CA ASP A 12 9.57 -19.54 14.02
C ASP A 12 9.95 -18.10 13.59
N ASP A 13 10.69 -17.95 12.48
CA ASP A 13 11.04 -16.63 11.94
C ASP A 13 9.88 -16.04 11.13
N ILE A 14 9.31 -14.96 11.66
CA ILE A 14 8.16 -14.30 11.07
C ILE A 14 8.48 -13.63 9.71
N VAL A 15 9.70 -13.11 9.54
CA VAL A 15 10.14 -12.48 8.30
C VAL A 15 10.30 -13.52 7.20
N ILE A 16 10.88 -14.65 7.53
CA ILE A 16 11.00 -15.78 6.60
C ILE A 16 9.61 -16.27 6.21
N ARG A 17 8.70 -16.43 7.18
CA ARG A 17 7.32 -16.85 6.94
C ARG A 17 6.58 -15.90 5.99
N LEU A 18 6.69 -14.60 6.21
CA LEU A 18 6.10 -13.58 5.34
C LEU A 18 6.62 -13.67 3.91
N ARG A 19 7.96 -13.78 3.76
CA ARG A 19 8.59 -13.90 2.43
C ARG A 19 8.20 -15.19 1.70
N LEU A 20 8.05 -16.31 2.42
CA LEU A 20 7.61 -17.56 1.84
C LEU A 20 6.15 -17.48 1.36
N PHE A 21 5.25 -16.87 2.13
CA PHE A 21 3.88 -16.66 1.68
C PHE A 21 3.83 -15.76 0.44
N LEU A 22 4.59 -14.67 0.43
CA LEU A 22 4.64 -13.77 -0.73
C LEU A 22 5.18 -14.49 -1.97
N LEU A 23 6.26 -15.26 -1.84
CA LEU A 23 6.83 -16.07 -2.93
C LEU A 23 5.80 -17.06 -3.48
N CYS A 24 5.07 -17.76 -2.60
CA CYS A 24 3.99 -18.67 -3.02
C CYS A 24 2.88 -17.92 -3.76
N GLY A 25 2.53 -16.72 -3.30
CA GLY A 25 1.58 -15.83 -3.99
C GLY A 25 2.05 -15.46 -5.38
N GLN A 26 3.30 -15.00 -5.52
CA GLN A 26 3.91 -14.63 -6.80
C GLN A 26 3.99 -15.82 -7.78
N VAL A 27 4.43 -16.98 -7.30
CA VAL A 27 4.47 -18.22 -8.11
C VAL A 27 3.05 -18.62 -8.55
N SER A 28 2.05 -18.43 -7.70
CA SER A 28 0.66 -18.69 -8.04
C SER A 28 0.16 -17.73 -9.13
N LEU A 29 0.50 -16.44 -9.05
CA LEU A 29 0.18 -15.44 -10.08
C LEU A 29 0.81 -15.81 -11.43
N LEU A 30 2.10 -16.17 -11.45
CA LEU A 30 2.80 -16.59 -12.65
C LEU A 30 2.17 -17.83 -13.32
N ASN A 31 1.51 -18.68 -12.55
CA ASN A 31 0.80 -19.86 -13.05
C ASN A 31 -0.70 -19.62 -13.28
N ALA A 32 -1.16 -18.37 -13.24
CA ALA A 32 -2.57 -17.97 -13.38
C ALA A 32 -3.52 -18.63 -12.36
N LEU A 33 -3.01 -19.01 -11.18
CA LEU A 33 -3.78 -19.61 -10.08
C LEU A 33 -4.27 -18.50 -9.14
N ILE A 34 -5.19 -17.68 -9.61
CA ILE A 34 -5.61 -16.41 -8.97
C ILE A 34 -6.15 -16.63 -7.56
N THR A 35 -7.06 -17.59 -7.35
CA THR A 35 -7.62 -17.89 -6.02
C THR A 35 -6.57 -18.30 -5.00
N GLN A 36 -5.55 -19.05 -5.44
CA GLN A 36 -4.43 -19.45 -4.58
C GLN A 36 -3.53 -18.26 -4.26
N ALA A 37 -3.24 -17.42 -5.26
CA ALA A 37 -2.49 -16.18 -5.07
C ALA A 37 -3.18 -15.28 -4.05
N GLU A 38 -4.48 -15.04 -4.21
CA GLU A 38 -5.28 -14.26 -3.26
C GLU A 38 -5.15 -14.80 -1.83
N SER A 39 -5.28 -16.10 -1.66
CA SER A 39 -5.17 -16.74 -0.35
C SER A 39 -3.80 -16.51 0.30
N PHE A 40 -2.71 -16.59 -0.47
CA PHE A 40 -1.37 -16.31 0.04
C PHE A 40 -1.15 -14.84 0.38
N LEU A 41 -1.60 -13.91 -0.48
CA LEU A 41 -1.52 -12.47 -0.23
C LEU A 41 -2.35 -12.07 1.00
N LYS A 42 -3.54 -12.65 1.16
CA LYS A 42 -4.37 -12.49 2.36
C LYS A 42 -3.64 -12.97 3.61
N GLN A 43 -2.95 -14.11 3.53
CA GLN A 43 -2.17 -14.63 4.65
C GLN A 43 -0.99 -13.71 5.00
N CYS A 44 -0.34 -13.09 4.03
CA CYS A 44 0.67 -12.06 4.26
C CYS A 44 0.10 -10.90 5.09
N ILE A 45 -1.03 -10.33 4.67
CA ILE A 45 -1.69 -9.21 5.34
C ILE A 45 -2.10 -9.60 6.78
N GLN A 46 -2.67 -10.79 6.95
CA GLN A 46 -3.07 -11.29 8.27
C GLN A 46 -1.86 -11.48 9.20
N THR A 47 -0.77 -12.05 8.71
CA THR A 47 0.45 -12.24 9.50
C THR A 47 1.05 -10.90 9.94
N VAL A 48 1.09 -9.89 9.05
CA VAL A 48 1.55 -8.54 9.42
C VAL A 48 0.62 -7.90 10.45
N LYS A 49 -0.68 -8.10 10.34
CA LYS A 49 -1.67 -7.59 11.32
C LYS A 49 -1.45 -8.16 12.72
N GLU A 50 -1.03 -9.43 12.82
CA GLU A 50 -0.79 -10.14 14.08
C GLU A 50 0.59 -9.83 14.67
N LEU A 51 1.49 -9.22 13.90
CA LEU A 51 2.88 -8.97 14.26
C LEU A 51 3.07 -8.26 15.61
N PRO A 52 2.32 -7.18 15.96
CA PRO A 52 2.45 -6.51 17.25
C PRO A 52 2.15 -7.44 18.43
N MET A 53 1.17 -8.33 18.29
CA MET A 53 0.82 -9.30 19.33
C MET A 53 1.92 -10.38 19.48
N MET A 54 2.51 -10.81 18.36
CA MET A 54 3.52 -11.86 18.34
C MET A 54 4.86 -11.39 18.93
N LEU A 55 5.21 -10.11 18.71
CA LEU A 55 6.44 -9.51 19.22
C LEU A 55 6.34 -9.10 20.69
N GLY A 56 5.13 -8.92 21.23
CA GLY A 56 4.90 -8.52 22.62
C GLY A 56 5.47 -7.14 22.98
N THR A 57 5.84 -6.34 21.98
CA THR A 57 6.43 -5.00 22.15
C THR A 57 5.47 -3.93 21.67
N PRO A 58 5.38 -2.78 22.39
CA PRO A 58 4.48 -1.69 22.00
C PRO A 58 4.94 -0.95 20.73
N MET A 59 6.20 -1.10 20.35
CA MET A 59 6.78 -0.48 19.15
C MET A 59 7.71 -1.46 18.42
N LEU A 60 7.77 -1.34 17.11
CA LEU A 60 8.71 -2.09 16.30
C LEU A 60 10.13 -1.54 16.51
N ALA A 61 11.13 -2.41 16.60
CA ALA A 61 12.52 -1.99 16.52
C ALA A 61 12.82 -1.45 15.12
N GLU A 62 13.68 -0.43 15.00
CA GLU A 62 13.98 0.25 13.72
C GLU A 62 14.36 -0.72 12.59
N ALA A 63 15.21 -1.70 12.89
CA ALA A 63 15.60 -2.72 11.91
C ALA A 63 14.40 -3.56 11.43
N MET A 64 13.45 -3.86 12.32
CA MET A 64 12.23 -4.60 12.00
C MET A 64 11.27 -3.73 11.19
N GLU A 65 11.14 -2.45 11.50
CA GLU A 65 10.32 -1.50 10.74
C GLU A 65 10.75 -1.44 9.28
N GLN A 66 12.07 -1.31 9.04
CA GLN A 66 12.59 -1.29 7.68
C GLN A 66 12.28 -2.60 6.95
N GLN A 67 12.49 -3.74 7.59
CA GLN A 67 12.18 -5.05 6.99
C GLN A 67 10.71 -5.22 6.67
N ILE A 68 9.81 -4.73 7.54
CA ILE A 68 8.37 -4.77 7.33
C ILE A 68 7.96 -3.79 6.22
N ALA A 69 8.53 -2.59 6.19
CA ALA A 69 8.27 -1.61 5.13
C ALA A 69 8.70 -2.13 3.76
N ASP A 70 9.88 -2.75 3.67
CA ASP A 70 10.38 -3.37 2.44
C ASP A 70 9.47 -4.53 2.01
N PHE A 71 9.10 -5.40 2.94
CA PHE A 71 8.16 -6.49 2.68
C PHE A 71 6.79 -5.99 2.20
N LEU A 72 6.23 -4.97 2.86
CA LEU A 72 4.96 -4.36 2.44
C LEU A 72 5.07 -3.75 1.05
N GLY A 73 6.24 -3.17 0.71
CA GLY A 73 6.53 -2.70 -0.62
C GLY A 73 6.47 -3.81 -1.68
N GLU A 74 7.13 -4.94 -1.42
CA GLU A 74 7.10 -6.12 -2.30
C GLU A 74 5.69 -6.73 -2.42
N LEU A 75 4.93 -6.74 -1.33
CA LEU A 75 3.54 -7.19 -1.31
C LEU A 75 2.64 -6.30 -2.18
N ILE A 76 2.81 -4.98 -2.08
CA ILE A 76 2.08 -4.01 -2.92
C ILE A 76 2.40 -4.25 -4.40
N ASP A 77 3.67 -4.42 -4.74
CA ASP A 77 4.11 -4.69 -6.12
C ASP A 77 3.47 -5.98 -6.67
N ALA A 78 3.36 -7.03 -5.85
CA ALA A 78 2.65 -8.26 -6.23
C ALA A 78 1.14 -8.04 -6.40
N MET A 79 0.52 -7.21 -5.54
CA MET A 79 -0.91 -6.90 -5.63
C MET A 79 -1.27 -6.10 -6.89
N VAL A 80 -0.36 -5.24 -7.38
CA VAL A 80 -0.57 -4.52 -8.65
C VAL A 80 -0.77 -5.49 -9.81
N CYS A 81 -0.06 -6.62 -9.80
CA CYS A 81 -0.14 -7.64 -10.85
C CYS A 81 -1.32 -8.61 -10.69
N MET A 82 -2.13 -8.45 -9.65
CA MET A 82 -3.23 -9.37 -9.38
C MET A 82 -4.52 -8.94 -10.08
N PRO A 83 -5.05 -9.73 -11.03
CA PRO A 83 -6.26 -9.40 -11.75
C PRO A 83 -7.50 -9.73 -10.92
N GLY A 84 -8.04 -8.72 -10.24
CA GLY A 84 -9.33 -8.83 -9.56
C GLY A 84 -9.35 -9.67 -8.28
N HIS A 85 -10.53 -9.79 -7.68
CA HIS A 85 -10.77 -10.55 -6.46
C HIS A 85 -12.12 -11.28 -6.57
N PRO A 86 -12.11 -12.56 -6.94
CA PRO A 86 -13.36 -13.25 -7.31
C PRO A 86 -14.33 -13.43 -6.13
N GLU A 87 -13.85 -13.47 -4.87
CA GLU A 87 -14.71 -13.84 -3.73
C GLU A 87 -15.16 -12.66 -2.86
N ASN A 88 -14.32 -11.64 -2.66
CA ASN A 88 -14.55 -10.61 -1.64
C ASN A 88 -14.69 -9.18 -2.20
N GLY A 89 -14.84 -9.03 -3.49
CA GLY A 89 -14.91 -7.74 -4.17
C GLY A 89 -13.55 -7.15 -4.53
N PRO A 90 -13.55 -6.15 -5.44
CA PRO A 90 -12.36 -5.74 -6.16
C PRO A 90 -11.28 -5.04 -5.29
N HIS A 91 -11.65 -4.45 -4.16
CA HIS A 91 -10.71 -3.66 -3.34
C HIS A 91 -10.44 -4.24 -1.95
N TYR A 92 -10.87 -5.46 -1.71
CA TYR A 92 -10.79 -6.09 -0.40
C TYR A 92 -9.36 -6.17 0.16
N LEU A 93 -8.40 -6.69 -0.62
CA LEU A 93 -7.00 -6.81 -0.16
C LEU A 93 -6.35 -5.43 0.02
N ALA A 94 -6.60 -4.48 -0.88
CA ALA A 94 -6.07 -3.13 -0.76
C ALA A 94 -6.61 -2.41 0.48
N THR A 95 -7.90 -2.56 0.77
CA THR A 95 -8.53 -2.02 1.99
C THR A 95 -7.93 -2.63 3.25
N ALA A 96 -7.76 -3.95 3.27
CA ALA A 96 -7.13 -4.66 4.38
C ALA A 96 -5.69 -4.20 4.58
N LEU A 97 -4.91 -4.09 3.50
CA LEU A 97 -3.53 -3.62 3.53
C LEU A 97 -3.42 -2.20 4.08
N CYS A 98 -4.19 -1.24 3.57
CA CYS A 98 -4.19 0.15 4.06
C CYS A 98 -4.56 0.22 5.55
N SER A 99 -5.55 -0.58 5.98
CA SER A 99 -5.92 -0.67 7.40
C SER A 99 -4.79 -1.23 8.27
N VAL A 100 -4.01 -2.19 7.78
CA VAL A 100 -2.86 -2.74 8.50
C VAL A 100 -1.75 -1.72 8.58
N ILE A 101 -1.39 -1.06 7.48
CA ILE A 101 -0.36 -0.02 7.45
C ILE A 101 -0.67 1.09 8.46
N GLY A 102 -1.93 1.55 8.52
CA GLY A 102 -2.34 2.60 9.48
C GLY A 102 -2.32 2.17 10.95
N LYS A 103 -2.39 0.86 11.24
CA LYS A 103 -2.46 0.33 12.61
C LYS A 103 -1.15 -0.24 13.14
N LEU A 104 -0.16 -0.43 12.28
CA LEU A 104 1.16 -0.87 12.73
C LEU A 104 1.75 0.15 13.71
N PRO A 105 2.41 -0.31 14.78
CA PRO A 105 3.02 0.54 15.78
C PRO A 105 4.36 1.09 15.29
N TRP A 106 4.30 1.94 14.26
CA TRP A 106 5.47 2.63 13.72
C TRP A 106 6.13 3.50 14.77
N ASN A 107 7.44 3.54 14.79
CA ASN A 107 8.16 4.48 15.62
C ASN A 107 7.98 5.91 15.07
N ALA A 108 7.67 6.86 15.94
CA ALA A 108 7.51 8.26 15.54
C ALA A 108 8.76 8.84 14.88
N LEU A 109 9.95 8.35 15.23
CA LEU A 109 11.22 8.73 14.62
C LEU A 109 11.45 8.07 13.24
N SER A 110 10.75 6.98 12.93
CA SER A 110 10.82 6.24 11.66
C SER A 110 9.73 6.64 10.67
N THR A 111 9.14 7.81 10.81
CA THR A 111 8.11 8.36 9.92
C THR A 111 8.38 8.15 8.42
N PRO A 112 9.64 8.11 7.92
CA PRO A 112 9.93 7.81 6.54
C PRO A 112 9.44 6.45 6.07
N CYS A 113 9.57 5.41 6.89
CA CYS A 113 9.15 4.05 6.53
C CYS A 113 7.63 3.98 6.37
N LYS A 114 6.88 4.53 7.34
CA LYS A 114 5.43 4.64 7.29
C LYS A 114 4.97 5.40 6.05
N ALA A 115 5.49 6.62 5.84
CA ALA A 115 5.09 7.50 4.76
C ALA A 115 5.39 6.88 3.39
N ARG A 116 6.56 6.27 3.18
CA ARG A 116 6.90 5.57 1.93
C ARG A 116 5.97 4.38 1.67
N THR A 117 5.65 3.62 2.71
CA THR A 117 4.71 2.49 2.59
C THR A 117 3.31 2.98 2.24
N GLN A 118 2.86 4.08 2.87
CA GLN A 118 1.60 4.73 2.52
C GLN A 118 1.59 5.24 1.09
N MET A 119 2.67 5.88 0.61
CA MET A 119 2.79 6.34 -0.79
C MET A 119 2.71 5.17 -1.78
N LYS A 120 3.38 4.05 -1.50
CA LYS A 120 3.25 2.84 -2.33
C LYS A 120 1.81 2.31 -2.35
N ALA A 121 1.14 2.29 -1.21
CA ALA A 121 -0.27 1.90 -1.13
C ALA A 121 -1.17 2.87 -1.92
N MET A 122 -0.91 4.16 -1.85
CA MET A 122 -1.61 5.16 -2.67
C MET A 122 -1.36 4.95 -4.16
N TRP A 123 -0.13 4.61 -4.56
CA TRP A 123 0.19 4.27 -5.94
C TRP A 123 -0.61 3.06 -6.43
N LEU A 124 -0.75 1.99 -5.63
CA LEU A 124 -1.61 0.86 -5.93
C LEU A 124 -3.07 1.29 -6.16
N LEU A 125 -3.60 2.12 -5.26
CA LEU A 125 -4.98 2.63 -5.37
C LEU A 125 -5.17 3.54 -6.59
N CYS A 126 -4.17 4.38 -6.90
CA CYS A 126 -4.14 5.17 -8.14
C CYS A 126 -4.18 4.27 -9.36
N THR A 127 -3.39 3.19 -9.38
CA THR A 127 -3.38 2.22 -10.46
C THR A 127 -4.75 1.57 -10.66
N TYR A 128 -5.40 1.17 -9.58
CA TYR A 128 -6.75 0.59 -9.63
C TYR A 128 -7.83 1.58 -10.09
N SER A 129 -7.62 2.87 -9.88
CA SER A 129 -8.56 3.91 -10.32
C SER A 129 -8.45 4.29 -11.80
N GLN A 130 -7.39 3.84 -12.51
CA GLN A 130 -7.17 4.13 -13.92
C GLN A 130 -8.15 3.37 -14.82
N ASP A 131 -8.53 3.97 -15.95
CA ASP A 131 -9.31 3.27 -16.98
C ASP A 131 -8.45 2.27 -17.75
N LYS A 132 -7.17 2.58 -17.94
CA LYS A 132 -6.20 1.70 -18.62
C LYS A 132 -5.14 1.24 -17.64
N LEU A 133 -4.79 -0.03 -17.71
CA LEU A 133 -3.67 -0.56 -16.93
C LEU A 133 -2.35 0.04 -17.44
N PRO A 134 -1.48 0.53 -16.55
CA PRO A 134 -0.15 1.00 -16.92
C PRO A 134 0.83 -0.14 -17.22
N TYR A 135 0.39 -1.38 -17.13
CA TYR A 135 1.17 -2.61 -17.36
C TYR A 135 0.32 -3.64 -18.09
N SER A 136 0.97 -4.64 -18.67
CA SER A 136 0.29 -5.72 -19.39
C SER A 136 0.04 -6.91 -18.44
N LEU A 137 -1.21 -7.32 -18.33
CA LEU A 137 -1.60 -8.56 -17.66
C LEU A 137 -2.19 -9.51 -18.72
N LEU A 138 -1.85 -10.78 -18.61
CA LEU A 138 -2.38 -11.79 -19.51
C LEU A 138 -3.90 -11.90 -19.35
N GLY A 139 -4.64 -11.66 -20.45
CA GLY A 139 -6.10 -11.75 -20.46
C GLY A 139 -6.84 -10.55 -19.83
N VAL A 140 -6.12 -9.48 -19.48
CA VAL A 140 -6.70 -8.23 -18.95
C VAL A 140 -6.13 -7.04 -19.71
N ASP A 141 -6.97 -6.40 -20.54
CA ASP A 141 -6.56 -5.26 -21.37
C ASP A 141 -6.80 -3.91 -20.67
N SER A 142 -7.72 -3.85 -19.71
CA SER A 142 -8.05 -2.62 -19.01
C SER A 142 -8.64 -2.90 -17.63
N ASN A 143 -8.64 -1.86 -16.77
CA ASN A 143 -9.32 -1.92 -15.46
C ASN A 143 -10.84 -2.09 -15.60
N ASP A 144 -11.43 -1.79 -16.76
CA ASP A 144 -12.87 -2.01 -16.99
C ASP A 144 -13.23 -3.51 -17.02
N VAL A 145 -12.26 -4.38 -17.29
CA VAL A 145 -12.42 -5.84 -17.18
C VAL A 145 -12.44 -6.27 -15.72
N LEU A 146 -11.63 -5.62 -14.86
CA LEU A 146 -11.53 -5.92 -13.43
C LEU A 146 -12.62 -5.23 -12.62
N PHE A 147 -12.98 -4.00 -13.01
CA PHE A 147 -13.91 -3.12 -12.31
C PHE A 147 -14.92 -2.53 -13.30
N PRO A 148 -15.86 -3.35 -13.80
CA PRO A 148 -16.74 -2.97 -14.91
C PRO A 148 -17.70 -1.83 -14.60
N ALA A 149 -18.04 -1.61 -13.33
CA ALA A 149 -18.95 -0.56 -12.92
C ALA A 149 -18.20 0.65 -12.35
N PRO A 150 -18.50 1.89 -12.78
CA PRO A 150 -17.92 3.10 -12.18
C PRO A 150 -18.12 3.20 -10.66
N ALA A 151 -19.22 2.63 -10.15
CA ALA A 151 -19.51 2.55 -8.71
C ALA A 151 -18.47 1.71 -7.94
N GLU A 152 -17.81 0.76 -8.58
CA GLU A 152 -16.78 -0.08 -7.96
C GLU A 152 -15.45 0.65 -7.79
N LYS A 153 -15.20 1.70 -8.61
CA LYS A 153 -13.99 2.54 -8.48
C LYS A 153 -14.10 3.55 -7.33
N LYS A 154 -15.33 3.93 -6.92
CA LYS A 154 -15.56 4.91 -5.86
C LYS A 154 -14.93 4.51 -4.52
N PRO A 155 -15.10 3.28 -4.00
CA PRO A 155 -14.46 2.88 -2.75
C PRO A 155 -12.92 2.99 -2.79
N CYS A 156 -12.31 2.77 -3.96
CA CYS A 156 -10.88 2.92 -4.16
C CYS A 156 -10.44 4.38 -4.03
N VAL A 157 -11.20 5.30 -4.64
CA VAL A 157 -10.94 6.75 -4.56
C VAL A 157 -11.17 7.28 -3.13
N ASP A 158 -12.21 6.81 -2.46
CA ASP A 158 -12.49 7.18 -1.06
C ASP A 158 -11.36 6.70 -0.13
N LEU A 159 -10.85 5.50 -0.35
CA LEU A 159 -9.71 4.96 0.39
C LEU A 159 -8.42 5.73 0.10
N LEU A 160 -8.17 6.09 -1.15
CA LEU A 160 -7.04 6.93 -1.57
C LEU A 160 -7.06 8.27 -0.85
N ASN A 161 -8.21 8.95 -0.83
CA ASN A 161 -8.37 10.22 -0.14
C ASN A 161 -8.13 10.10 1.37
N LYS A 162 -8.59 9.01 1.98
CA LYS A 162 -8.34 8.73 3.39
C LYS A 162 -6.84 8.53 3.67
N CYS A 163 -6.15 7.72 2.88
CA CYS A 163 -4.71 7.49 3.02
C CYS A 163 -3.92 8.81 2.85
N LEU A 164 -4.33 9.66 1.89
CA LEU A 164 -3.74 10.97 1.68
C LEU A 164 -3.90 11.88 2.90
N GLN A 165 -5.11 11.95 3.46
CA GLN A 165 -5.38 12.75 4.66
C GLN A 165 -4.57 12.27 5.87
N GLU A 166 -4.49 10.96 6.09
CA GLU A 166 -3.68 10.38 7.17
C GLU A 166 -2.19 10.73 6.99
N MET A 167 -1.65 10.62 5.78
CA MET A 167 -0.25 10.95 5.50
C MET A 167 0.04 12.44 5.67
N LEU A 168 -0.86 13.32 5.23
CA LEU A 168 -0.71 14.77 5.43
C LEU A 168 -0.75 15.13 6.92
N ALA A 169 -1.63 14.49 7.70
CA ALA A 169 -1.69 14.70 9.15
C ALA A 169 -0.39 14.24 9.84
N ASP A 170 0.18 13.10 9.44
CA ASP A 170 1.47 12.61 9.95
C ASP A 170 2.60 13.60 9.62
N LEU A 171 2.64 14.15 8.41
CA LEU A 171 3.65 15.14 8.00
C LEU A 171 3.50 16.47 8.77
N MET A 172 2.27 16.92 9.02
CA MET A 172 2.01 18.11 9.84
C MET A 172 2.43 17.90 11.29
N ALA A 173 2.12 16.74 11.87
CA ALA A 173 2.52 16.41 13.24
C ALA A 173 4.05 16.41 13.39
N LEU A 174 4.80 15.96 12.38
CA LEU A 174 6.26 16.04 12.39
C LEU A 174 6.77 17.49 12.39
N LYS A 175 6.15 18.36 11.60
CA LYS A 175 6.49 19.80 11.57
C LYS A 175 6.24 20.45 12.93
N GLU A 176 5.10 20.14 13.57
CA GLU A 176 4.73 20.69 14.89
C GLU A 176 5.61 20.16 16.03
N ALA A 177 6.11 18.94 15.91
CA ALA A 177 7.01 18.35 16.91
C ALA A 177 8.38 19.03 17.01
N GLY A 178 8.63 20.07 16.19
CA GLY A 178 9.82 20.93 16.28
C GLY A 178 11.09 20.17 15.99
N VAL A 179 11.05 19.24 15.06
CA VAL A 179 12.26 18.52 14.61
C VAL A 179 13.10 19.48 13.79
N ASP A 180 13.87 20.31 14.47
CA ASP A 180 14.79 21.30 13.88
C ASP A 180 16.02 20.67 13.21
N GLU A 181 16.04 19.36 13.06
CA GLU A 181 17.14 18.70 12.37
C GLU A 181 17.04 18.89 10.85
N PRO A 182 18.10 19.39 10.19
CA PRO A 182 18.13 19.55 8.73
C PRO A 182 17.78 18.25 7.96
N LEU A 183 18.06 17.10 8.57
CA LEU A 183 17.74 15.78 8.02
C LEU A 183 16.25 15.53 7.93
N ALA A 184 15.48 15.90 8.96
CA ALA A 184 14.02 15.72 8.99
C ALA A 184 13.34 16.65 7.98
N LEU A 185 13.79 17.91 7.87
CA LEU A 185 13.28 18.85 6.87
C LEU A 185 13.55 18.37 5.44
N ASN A 186 14.75 17.88 5.14
CA ASN A 186 15.08 17.30 3.86
C ASN A 186 14.22 16.09 3.53
N LEU A 187 13.96 15.26 4.53
CA LEU A 187 13.10 14.08 4.35
C LEU A 187 11.66 14.49 4.07
N MET A 188 11.11 15.44 4.81
CA MET A 188 9.77 15.97 4.57
C MET A 188 9.63 16.57 3.18
N ALA A 189 10.62 17.38 2.75
CA ALA A 189 10.65 17.97 1.42
C ALA A 189 10.68 16.87 0.33
N LYS A 190 11.50 15.83 0.53
CA LYS A 190 11.57 14.70 -0.40
C LYS A 190 10.24 13.96 -0.48
N LEU A 191 9.61 13.63 0.64
CA LEU A 191 8.30 12.96 0.68
C LEU A 191 7.20 13.82 0.05
N ALA A 192 7.22 15.15 0.29
CA ALA A 192 6.27 16.08 -0.33
C ALA A 192 6.44 16.15 -1.86
N LEU A 193 7.69 16.15 -2.35
CA LEU A 193 7.97 16.11 -3.80
C LEU A 193 7.54 14.78 -4.43
N GLU A 194 7.82 13.65 -3.78
CA GLU A 194 7.39 12.33 -4.25
C GLU A 194 5.86 12.24 -4.30
N LEU A 195 5.17 12.73 -3.27
CA LEU A 195 3.71 12.81 -3.24
C LEU A 195 3.17 13.71 -4.35
N HIS A 196 3.75 14.90 -4.53
CA HIS A 196 3.36 15.82 -5.60
C HIS A 196 3.53 15.16 -6.98
N ALA A 197 4.67 14.52 -7.22
CA ALA A 197 4.92 13.81 -8.47
C ALA A 197 3.88 12.70 -8.73
N LEU A 198 3.53 11.92 -7.70
CA LEU A 198 2.49 10.90 -7.78
C LEU A 198 1.13 11.51 -8.15
N LEU A 199 0.71 12.58 -7.46
CA LEU A 199 -0.55 13.25 -7.71
C LEU A 199 -0.63 13.88 -9.10
N VAL A 200 0.47 14.50 -9.58
CA VAL A 200 0.55 15.06 -10.94
C VAL A 200 0.49 13.95 -11.98
N GLN A 201 1.24 12.88 -11.81
CA GLN A 201 1.26 11.76 -12.73
C GLN A 201 -0.13 11.16 -12.93
N TYR A 202 -0.85 10.91 -11.87
CA TYR A 202 -2.18 10.26 -11.91
C TYR A 202 -3.31 11.24 -12.16
N GLY A 203 -3.19 12.49 -11.73
CA GLY A 203 -4.17 13.54 -12.01
C GLY A 203 -4.27 13.89 -13.50
N ASN A 204 -3.18 13.82 -14.24
CA ASN A 204 -3.16 14.10 -15.69
C ASN A 204 -3.74 12.96 -16.55
N TYR A 205 -3.73 11.71 -16.06
CA TYR A 205 -4.28 10.57 -16.80
C TYR A 205 -5.81 10.48 -16.73
N ASN A 206 -6.43 11.04 -15.70
CA ASN A 206 -7.88 11.02 -15.49
C ASN A 206 -8.56 12.33 -15.95
N ASN A 207 -8.27 12.81 -17.16
CA ASN A 207 -8.91 14.01 -17.72
C ASN A 207 -10.45 13.91 -17.85
N LYS A 208 -11.07 12.76 -17.70
CA LYS A 208 -12.54 12.59 -17.73
C LYS A 208 -13.19 12.59 -16.35
N HIS A 209 -12.45 12.21 -15.31
CA HIS A 209 -12.90 12.19 -13.92
C HIS A 209 -11.71 12.50 -12.99
N PRO A 210 -11.24 13.77 -12.93
CA PRO A 210 -10.34 14.14 -11.86
C PRO A 210 -11.06 13.78 -10.55
N PRO A 211 -10.39 13.08 -9.61
CA PRO A 211 -10.99 12.89 -8.30
C PRO A 211 -11.35 14.26 -7.77
N PRO A 212 -12.62 14.51 -7.43
CA PRO A 212 -13.16 15.87 -7.23
C PRO A 212 -12.48 16.66 -6.10
N HIS A 213 -11.63 16.02 -5.33
CA HIS A 213 -10.95 16.61 -4.18
C HIS A 213 -9.41 16.65 -4.29
N LEU A 214 -8.80 16.09 -5.32
CA LEU A 214 -7.39 16.32 -5.65
C LEU A 214 -7.18 17.60 -6.49
N MET A 215 -8.26 18.29 -6.82
CA MET A 215 -8.19 19.61 -7.39
C MET A 215 -7.67 20.59 -6.35
N TYR A 216 -6.58 21.19 -6.64
CA TYR A 216 -5.83 22.30 -6.06
C TYR A 216 -6.60 23.39 -5.30
N GLN A 217 -7.58 23.08 -4.49
CA GLN A 217 -8.17 24.05 -3.57
C GLN A 217 -7.47 23.91 -2.23
N GLY A 218 -6.35 24.65 -2.10
CA GLY A 218 -5.70 24.88 -0.81
C GLY A 218 -4.93 23.68 -0.26
N CYS A 219 -4.15 23.00 -1.08
CA CYS A 219 -3.20 22.02 -0.56
C CYS A 219 -2.12 22.77 0.23
N PRO A 220 -1.99 22.56 1.56
CA PRO A 220 -0.98 23.24 2.38
C PRO A 220 0.46 22.83 2.03
N LEU A 221 0.67 22.08 0.95
CA LEU A 221 1.99 21.72 0.43
C LEU A 221 2.80 22.94 -0.04
N THR A 222 2.14 24.04 -0.42
CA THR A 222 2.82 25.31 -0.73
C THR A 222 3.43 25.96 0.51
N ASP A 223 2.92 25.65 1.70
CA ASP A 223 3.46 26.16 2.97
C ASP A 223 4.56 25.26 3.54
N CYS A 224 4.83 24.11 2.91
CA CYS A 224 5.87 23.16 3.30
C CYS A 224 7.11 23.21 2.39
N LEU A 225 7.08 23.96 1.28
CA LEU A 225 8.21 24.29 0.41
C LEU A 225 8.73 25.68 0.71
#